data_d953b6fb8f70d7c67c5af89bcaa34a16
#
_entry.id   d953b6fb8f70d7c67c5af89bcaa34a16
#
_cell.length_a   1.000
_cell.length_b   1.000
_cell.length_c   1.000
_cell.angle_alpha   90.00
_cell.angle_beta   90.00
_cell.angle_gamma   90.00
#
_symmetry.space_group_name_H-M   'P 1'
#
loop_
_entity.id
_entity.type
_entity.pdbx_description
1 polymer ?
#
loop_
_entity_poly.entity_id
_entity_poly.type
_entity_poly.pdbx_seq_one_letter_code
_entity_poly.pdbx_strand_id
1 'polypeptide(L)'
;MILAMDTATPAVTAGVVRLEDVAVLAERVTVDARAHAEQLTPNVLAALADAGLTVNDLDAVVVGCGPGPFTGLRVGMATAAAYGHALGVPVHGVCSLDAIGVETRGDALVVTDARRREVYWARYRDGVRVDGPAVNAPADVPADAHAVAGSPEHAALFDLPRVSPVYPTASGLVRAVADWTAEPAPLVPLYLRRPDAKPSSVAR
;
A
#
# COMPACT_ATOMS: atom_id res chain seq x y z
N MET A 1 6.89 -11.07 -14.90
CA MET A 1 7.27 -10.73 -13.50
C MET A 1 6.70 -9.39 -13.12
N ILE A 2 6.20 -9.23 -11.89
CA ILE A 2 5.56 -8.00 -11.42
C ILE A 2 6.46 -7.35 -10.37
N LEU A 3 6.78 -6.07 -10.55
CA LEU A 3 7.37 -5.25 -9.50
C LEU A 3 6.23 -4.66 -8.65
N ALA A 4 6.17 -5.03 -7.38
CA ALA A 4 5.20 -4.53 -6.42
C ALA A 4 5.86 -3.57 -5.43
N MET A 5 5.27 -2.40 -5.19
CA MET A 5 5.81 -1.42 -4.25
C MET A 5 4.72 -0.65 -3.49
N ASP A 6 5.01 -0.30 -2.23
CA ASP A 6 4.15 0.56 -1.41
C ASP A 6 4.98 1.47 -0.52
N THR A 7 4.54 2.71 -0.39
CA THR A 7 5.12 3.74 0.48
C THR A 7 4.03 4.54 1.20
N ALA A 8 2.83 3.97 1.30
CA ALA A 8 1.68 4.61 1.96
C ALA A 8 1.71 4.48 3.50
N THR A 9 2.53 3.59 4.03
CA THR A 9 2.71 3.32 5.46
C THR A 9 4.13 3.68 5.90
N PRO A 10 4.51 3.55 7.19
CA PRO A 10 5.90 3.68 7.60
C PRO A 10 6.84 2.65 6.93
N ALA A 11 6.31 1.57 6.40
CA ALA A 11 7.08 0.60 5.64
C ALA A 11 7.29 1.07 4.19
N VAL A 12 8.50 0.83 3.69
CA VAL A 12 8.88 0.93 2.29
C VAL A 12 8.96 -0.49 1.76
N THR A 13 7.89 -0.96 1.14
CA THR A 13 7.81 -2.31 0.57
C THR A 13 8.21 -2.29 -0.89
N ALA A 14 9.08 -3.20 -1.31
CA ALA A 14 9.36 -3.50 -2.70
C ALA A 14 9.59 -5.01 -2.86
N GLY A 15 8.94 -5.62 -3.85
CA GLY A 15 9.11 -7.04 -4.10
C GLY A 15 8.88 -7.41 -5.56
N VAL A 16 9.39 -8.58 -5.93
CA VAL A 16 9.20 -9.18 -7.25
C VAL A 16 8.33 -10.42 -7.10
N VAL A 17 7.24 -10.45 -7.86
CA VAL A 17 6.21 -11.49 -7.77
C VAL A 17 6.00 -12.11 -9.15
N ARG A 18 5.93 -13.43 -9.22
CA ARG A 18 5.49 -14.14 -10.40
C ARG A 18 3.95 -14.15 -10.43
N LEU A 19 3.36 -13.60 -11.50
CA LEU A 19 1.90 -13.39 -11.56
C LEU A 19 1.11 -14.70 -11.58
N GLU A 20 1.60 -15.72 -12.26
CA GLU A 20 0.87 -16.98 -12.51
C GLU A 20 0.37 -17.68 -11.23
N ASP A 21 1.19 -17.68 -10.18
CA ASP A 21 0.92 -18.34 -8.90
C ASP A 21 1.01 -17.39 -7.69
N VAL A 22 1.23 -16.10 -7.95
CA VAL A 22 1.48 -15.06 -6.95
C VAL A 22 2.65 -15.42 -6.02
N ALA A 23 3.66 -16.12 -6.56
CA ALA A 23 4.85 -16.45 -5.82
C ALA A 23 5.75 -15.22 -5.63
N VAL A 24 6.01 -14.85 -4.38
CA VAL A 24 6.99 -13.81 -4.04
C VAL A 24 8.39 -14.38 -4.24
N LEU A 25 9.11 -13.92 -5.26
CA LEU A 25 10.47 -14.34 -5.54
C LEU A 25 11.48 -13.67 -4.61
N ALA A 26 11.24 -12.39 -4.32
CA ALA A 26 11.98 -11.63 -3.32
C ALA A 26 11.16 -10.45 -2.84
N GLU A 27 11.35 -10.06 -1.57
CA GLU A 27 10.72 -8.89 -0.98
C GLU A 27 11.71 -8.20 -0.04
N ARG A 28 11.72 -6.87 -0.07
CA ARG A 28 12.47 -6.01 0.84
C ARG A 28 11.51 -5.02 1.50
N VAL A 29 11.56 -4.99 2.82
CA VAL A 29 10.74 -4.09 3.62
C VAL A 29 11.64 -3.33 4.58
N THR A 30 11.66 -2.00 4.47
CA THR A 30 12.36 -1.12 5.39
C THR A 30 11.32 -0.29 6.14
N VAL A 31 11.31 -0.37 7.46
CA VAL A 31 10.34 0.39 8.29
C VAL A 31 11.00 1.67 8.77
N ASP A 32 10.83 2.74 8.01
CA ASP A 32 11.28 4.10 8.36
C ASP A 32 10.39 5.14 7.68
N ALA A 33 9.53 5.80 8.46
CA ALA A 33 8.58 6.80 7.98
C ALA A 33 9.24 8.06 7.38
N ARG A 34 10.55 8.23 7.47
CA ARG A 34 11.30 9.40 6.97
C ARG A 34 12.16 9.09 5.75
N ALA A 35 12.39 7.82 5.46
CA ALA A 35 13.35 7.37 4.45
C ALA A 35 12.72 6.82 3.18
N HIS A 36 11.43 7.12 2.90
CA HIS A 36 10.74 6.55 1.73
C HIS A 36 11.48 6.81 0.42
N ALA A 37 11.93 8.04 0.19
CA ALA A 37 12.63 8.40 -1.04
C ALA A 37 14.03 7.77 -1.15
N GLU A 38 14.74 7.66 -0.03
CA GLU A 38 16.08 7.09 0.02
C GLU A 38 16.07 5.56 -0.07
N GLN A 39 15.01 4.90 0.44
CA GLN A 39 14.99 3.44 0.58
C GLN A 39 14.26 2.71 -0.56
N LEU A 40 13.32 3.36 -1.27
CA LEU A 40 12.51 2.64 -2.25
C LEU A 40 13.36 2.07 -3.40
N THR A 41 14.20 2.87 -4.02
CA THR A 41 15.06 2.39 -5.12
C THR A 41 16.07 1.34 -4.66
N PRO A 42 16.80 1.49 -3.54
CA PRO A 42 17.62 0.42 -2.98
C PRO A 42 16.85 -0.88 -2.73
N ASN A 43 15.64 -0.81 -2.15
CA ASN A 43 14.82 -2.00 -1.91
C ASN A 43 14.40 -2.68 -3.23
N VAL A 44 14.03 -1.91 -4.26
CA VAL A 44 13.70 -2.45 -5.59
C VAL A 44 14.91 -3.19 -6.19
N LEU A 45 16.08 -2.55 -6.20
CA LEU A 45 17.30 -3.14 -6.77
C LEU A 45 17.73 -4.39 -5.99
N ALA A 46 17.63 -4.36 -4.65
CA ALA A 46 17.94 -5.52 -3.83
C ALA A 46 16.95 -6.67 -4.06
N ALA A 47 15.66 -6.40 -4.17
CA ALA A 47 14.66 -7.43 -4.46
C ALA A 47 14.89 -8.08 -5.84
N LEU A 48 15.20 -7.30 -6.87
CA LEU A 48 15.55 -7.80 -8.18
C LEU A 48 16.81 -8.70 -8.14
N ALA A 49 17.86 -8.23 -7.47
CA ALA A 49 19.10 -8.99 -7.34
C ALA A 49 18.89 -10.31 -6.58
N ASP A 50 18.12 -10.31 -5.49
CA ASP A 50 17.78 -11.51 -4.72
C ASP A 50 16.96 -12.52 -5.56
N ALA A 51 16.10 -12.01 -6.45
CA ALA A 51 15.33 -12.83 -7.38
C ALA A 51 16.16 -13.32 -8.59
N GLY A 52 17.41 -12.86 -8.76
CA GLY A 52 18.24 -13.15 -9.91
C GLY A 52 17.73 -12.50 -11.21
N LEU A 53 17.03 -11.38 -11.09
CA LEU A 53 16.37 -10.68 -12.19
C LEU A 53 16.94 -9.26 -12.37
N THR A 54 16.62 -8.68 -13.52
CA THR A 54 16.90 -7.28 -13.87
C THR A 54 15.58 -6.52 -14.10
N VAL A 55 15.65 -5.22 -14.24
CA VAL A 55 14.47 -4.40 -14.57
C VAL A 55 13.85 -4.77 -15.93
N ASN A 56 14.63 -5.32 -16.85
CA ASN A 56 14.13 -5.72 -18.17
C ASN A 56 13.30 -7.02 -18.15
N ASP A 57 13.30 -7.74 -17.03
CA ASP A 57 12.51 -8.97 -16.84
C ASP A 57 11.11 -8.69 -16.30
N LEU A 58 10.78 -7.41 -16.09
CA LEU A 58 9.50 -6.96 -15.56
C LEU A 58 8.46 -6.81 -16.68
N ASP A 59 7.27 -7.37 -16.48
CA ASP A 59 6.14 -7.31 -17.40
C ASP A 59 5.11 -6.22 -16.97
N ALA A 60 5.07 -5.87 -15.68
CA ALA A 60 4.20 -4.84 -15.14
C ALA A 60 4.71 -4.32 -13.77
N VAL A 61 4.14 -3.20 -13.35
CA VAL A 61 4.34 -2.62 -12.01
C VAL A 61 3.01 -2.50 -11.31
N VAL A 62 2.96 -2.79 -10.01
CA VAL A 62 1.83 -2.45 -9.14
C VAL A 62 2.30 -1.57 -7.99
N VAL A 63 1.51 -0.53 -7.67
CA VAL A 63 1.84 0.42 -6.61
C VAL A 63 0.66 0.74 -5.73
N GLY A 64 0.89 0.81 -4.41
CA GLY A 64 -0.09 1.33 -3.48
C GLY A 64 -0.32 2.83 -3.67
N CYS A 65 -1.58 3.19 -3.89
CA CYS A 65 -2.04 4.57 -4.06
C CYS A 65 -2.61 5.17 -2.76
N GLY A 66 -2.35 4.55 -1.62
CA GLY A 66 -2.86 4.97 -0.33
C GLY A 66 -4.17 4.27 0.09
N PRO A 67 -4.82 4.81 1.13
CA PRO A 67 -4.54 6.08 1.80
C PRO A 67 -3.23 6.07 2.61
N GLY A 68 -2.65 7.25 2.78
CA GLY A 68 -1.38 7.40 3.50
C GLY A 68 -0.85 8.84 3.48
N PRO A 69 0.32 9.09 4.10
CA PRO A 69 0.96 10.40 4.12
C PRO A 69 1.30 10.88 2.70
N PHE A 70 0.97 12.14 2.43
CA PHE A 70 1.09 12.79 1.12
C PHE A 70 2.46 12.60 0.44
N THR A 71 3.56 12.77 1.17
CA THR A 71 4.92 12.65 0.62
C THR A 71 5.22 11.20 0.27
N GLY A 72 4.94 10.26 1.19
CA GLY A 72 5.18 8.84 0.96
C GLY A 72 4.44 8.34 -0.30
N LEU A 73 3.14 8.59 -0.40
CA LEU A 73 2.34 8.20 -1.57
C LEU A 73 2.96 8.65 -2.89
N ARG A 74 3.39 9.90 -2.95
CA ARG A 74 3.97 10.45 -4.19
C ARG A 74 5.30 9.81 -4.57
N VAL A 75 6.11 9.43 -3.59
CA VAL A 75 7.38 8.74 -3.85
C VAL A 75 7.11 7.41 -4.57
N GLY A 76 6.24 6.55 -4.03
CA GLY A 76 5.90 5.28 -4.65
C GLY A 76 5.27 5.44 -6.03
N MET A 77 4.24 6.27 -6.14
CA MET A 77 3.52 6.48 -7.40
C MET A 77 4.42 7.07 -8.49
N ALA A 78 5.27 8.06 -8.17
CA ALA A 78 6.20 8.64 -9.14
C ALA A 78 7.27 7.64 -9.58
N THR A 79 7.79 6.84 -8.65
CA THR A 79 8.76 5.78 -8.95
C THR A 79 8.14 4.71 -9.84
N ALA A 80 6.92 4.25 -9.53
CA ALA A 80 6.19 3.27 -10.35
C ALA A 80 5.94 3.80 -11.77
N ALA A 81 5.47 5.05 -11.88
CA ALA A 81 5.26 5.68 -13.18
C ALA A 81 6.57 5.81 -13.99
N ALA A 82 7.68 6.11 -13.32
CA ALA A 82 8.99 6.18 -13.97
C ALA A 82 9.45 4.81 -14.50
N TYR A 83 9.29 3.73 -13.72
CA TYR A 83 9.57 2.37 -14.21
C TYR A 83 8.66 1.99 -15.37
N GLY A 84 7.34 2.21 -15.24
CA GLY A 84 6.40 1.90 -16.33
C GLY A 84 6.73 2.64 -17.63
N HIS A 85 7.06 3.93 -17.54
CA HIS A 85 7.44 4.72 -18.70
C HIS A 85 8.78 4.25 -19.32
N ALA A 86 9.79 4.02 -18.49
CA ALA A 86 11.12 3.63 -18.96
C ALA A 86 11.14 2.24 -19.62
N LEU A 87 10.32 1.32 -19.12
CA LEU A 87 10.27 -0.07 -19.57
C LEU A 87 9.16 -0.31 -20.61
N GLY A 88 8.23 0.62 -20.78
CA GLY A 88 7.06 0.44 -21.64
C GLY A 88 6.07 -0.60 -21.12
N VAL A 89 5.97 -0.77 -19.80
CA VAL A 89 5.08 -1.76 -19.17
C VAL A 89 3.92 -1.08 -18.43
N PRO A 90 2.77 -1.78 -18.28
CA PRO A 90 1.60 -1.24 -17.56
C PRO A 90 1.90 -1.01 -16.06
N VAL A 91 1.24 0.01 -15.48
CA VAL A 91 1.35 0.37 -14.06
C VAL A 91 -0.03 0.36 -13.43
N HIS A 92 -0.27 -0.58 -12.53
CA HIS A 92 -1.53 -0.72 -11.80
C HIS A 92 -1.45 -0.02 -10.44
N GLY A 93 -2.43 0.84 -10.14
CA GLY A 93 -2.59 1.45 -8.83
C GLY A 93 -3.63 0.71 -8.00
N VAL A 94 -3.31 0.40 -6.75
CA VAL A 94 -4.22 -0.28 -5.82
C VAL A 94 -4.37 0.48 -4.50
N CYS A 95 -5.46 0.26 -3.78
CA CYS A 95 -5.56 0.77 -2.42
C CYS A 95 -4.60 0.01 -1.49
N SER A 96 -3.75 0.74 -0.75
CA SER A 96 -2.78 0.12 0.17
C SER A 96 -3.45 -0.67 1.30
N LEU A 97 -4.67 -0.29 1.73
CA LEU A 97 -5.42 -1.08 2.70
C LEU A 97 -5.92 -2.40 2.08
N ASP A 98 -6.25 -2.40 0.77
CA ASP A 98 -6.65 -3.64 0.08
C ASP A 98 -5.50 -4.64 0.01
N ALA A 99 -4.25 -4.16 -0.16
CA ALA A 99 -3.07 -5.02 -0.14
C ALA A 99 -2.84 -5.71 1.21
N ILE A 100 -3.34 -5.13 2.31
CA ILE A 100 -3.37 -5.78 3.62
C ILE A 100 -4.61 -6.68 3.73
N GLY A 101 -5.77 -6.14 3.39
CA GLY A 101 -7.06 -6.78 3.59
C GLY A 101 -7.25 -8.06 2.79
N VAL A 102 -6.74 -8.12 1.55
CA VAL A 102 -6.86 -9.30 0.68
C VAL A 102 -6.18 -10.56 1.26
N GLU A 103 -5.27 -10.39 2.20
CA GLU A 103 -4.59 -11.48 2.90
C GLU A 103 -5.25 -11.86 4.24
N THR A 104 -6.33 -11.16 4.64
CA THR A 104 -7.08 -11.49 5.86
C THR A 104 -8.15 -12.54 5.60
N ARG A 105 -8.58 -13.22 6.66
CA ARG A 105 -9.66 -14.23 6.64
C ARG A 105 -10.76 -13.86 7.62
N GLY A 106 -12.00 -14.25 7.31
CA GLY A 106 -13.16 -13.87 8.09
C GLY A 106 -13.42 -12.37 8.05
N ASP A 107 -14.12 -11.84 9.05
CA ASP A 107 -14.37 -10.41 9.20
C ASP A 107 -13.16 -9.73 9.87
N ALA A 108 -12.44 -8.89 9.12
CA ALA A 108 -11.25 -8.20 9.56
C ALA A 108 -11.36 -6.67 9.37
N LEU A 109 -10.87 -5.92 10.35
CA LEU A 109 -10.63 -4.49 10.26
C LEU A 109 -9.17 -4.27 9.89
N VAL A 110 -8.89 -3.48 8.87
CA VAL A 110 -7.53 -3.03 8.53
C VAL A 110 -7.38 -1.58 8.93
N VAL A 111 -6.30 -1.26 9.65
CA VAL A 111 -6.03 0.10 10.14
C VAL A 111 -4.59 0.52 9.89
N THR A 112 -4.41 1.79 9.48
CA THR A 112 -3.08 2.42 9.34
C THR A 112 -3.10 3.85 9.90
N ASP A 113 -1.92 4.44 10.13
CA ASP A 113 -1.76 5.78 10.69
C ASP A 113 -2.31 6.87 9.74
N ALA A 114 -3.30 7.62 10.19
CA ALA A 114 -3.79 8.81 9.50
C ALA A 114 -3.27 10.13 10.12
N ARG A 115 -2.35 10.07 11.08
CA ARG A 115 -1.90 11.20 11.91
C ARG A 115 -3.02 11.80 12.76
N ARG A 116 -2.70 12.77 13.64
CA ARG A 116 -3.65 13.53 14.45
C ARG A 116 -4.62 12.67 15.29
N ARG A 117 -4.18 11.50 15.74
CA ARG A 117 -4.98 10.52 16.51
C ARG A 117 -6.16 9.96 15.71
N GLU A 118 -6.06 9.90 14.39
CA GLU A 118 -7.00 9.24 13.49
C GLU A 118 -6.36 8.04 12.83
N VAL A 119 -7.18 7.16 12.30
CA VAL A 119 -6.77 5.99 11.52
C VAL A 119 -7.39 6.02 10.14
N TYR A 120 -6.64 5.64 9.12
CA TYR A 120 -7.24 5.13 7.90
C TYR A 120 -7.69 3.71 8.16
N TRP A 121 -8.88 3.36 7.70
CA TRP A 121 -9.45 2.05 7.94
C TRP A 121 -10.29 1.55 6.77
N ALA A 122 -10.41 0.24 6.67
CA ALA A 122 -11.39 -0.44 5.83
C ALA A 122 -11.74 -1.80 6.45
N ARG A 123 -12.93 -2.32 6.18
CA ARG A 123 -13.39 -3.64 6.63
C ARG A 123 -13.40 -4.62 5.49
N TYR A 124 -13.01 -5.84 5.81
CA TYR A 124 -12.90 -6.94 4.85
C TYR A 124 -13.64 -8.16 5.36
N ARG A 125 -14.16 -8.93 4.42
CA ARG A 125 -14.69 -10.29 4.67
C ARG A 125 -14.02 -11.24 3.70
N ASP A 126 -13.26 -12.20 4.23
CA ASP A 126 -12.46 -13.15 3.45
C ASP A 126 -11.63 -12.48 2.32
N GLY A 127 -10.96 -11.40 2.68
CA GLY A 127 -10.12 -10.63 1.75
C GLY A 127 -10.86 -9.64 0.85
N VAL A 128 -12.19 -9.63 0.85
CA VAL A 128 -13.02 -8.72 0.05
C VAL A 128 -13.43 -7.51 0.89
N ARG A 129 -13.15 -6.29 0.41
CA ARG A 129 -13.56 -5.08 1.10
C ARG A 129 -15.07 -4.92 1.12
N VAL A 130 -15.63 -4.75 2.31
CA VAL A 130 -17.07 -4.58 2.54
C VAL A 130 -17.45 -3.16 3.00
N ASP A 131 -16.45 -2.37 3.51
CA ASP A 131 -16.67 -0.99 3.96
C ASP A 131 -15.37 -0.18 3.91
N GLY A 132 -15.47 1.14 3.71
CA GLY A 132 -14.31 2.02 3.55
C GLY A 132 -13.75 2.06 2.11
N PRO A 133 -12.54 2.59 1.85
CA PRO A 133 -11.64 3.15 2.86
C PRO A 133 -12.13 4.50 3.41
N ALA A 134 -11.89 4.76 4.69
CA ALA A 134 -12.26 6.00 5.34
C ALA A 134 -11.20 6.46 6.36
N VAL A 135 -11.40 7.64 6.95
CA VAL A 135 -10.57 8.19 8.02
C VAL A 135 -11.45 8.67 9.16
N ASN A 136 -11.16 8.20 10.37
CA ASN A 136 -11.91 8.55 11.58
C ASN A 136 -11.01 8.50 12.81
N ALA A 137 -11.46 9.08 13.91
CA ALA A 137 -10.92 8.76 15.23
C ALA A 137 -11.23 7.30 15.56
N PRO A 138 -10.36 6.58 16.28
CA PRO A 138 -10.56 5.16 16.56
C PRO A 138 -11.92 4.83 17.21
N ALA A 139 -12.43 5.72 18.05
CA ALA A 139 -13.72 5.54 18.71
C ALA A 139 -14.93 5.59 17.74
N ASP A 140 -14.75 6.21 16.56
CA ASP A 140 -15.79 6.38 15.55
C ASP A 140 -15.69 5.36 14.40
N VAL A 141 -14.72 4.44 14.48
CA VAL A 141 -14.55 3.37 13.48
C VAL A 141 -15.57 2.26 13.76
N PRO A 142 -16.33 1.82 12.75
CA PRO A 142 -17.20 0.65 12.88
C PRO A 142 -16.33 -0.63 13.05
N ALA A 143 -16.02 -0.99 14.29
CA ALA A 143 -15.15 -2.12 14.63
C ALA A 143 -15.91 -3.46 14.73
N ASP A 144 -17.01 -3.64 13.99
CA ASP A 144 -17.73 -4.90 13.87
C ASP A 144 -16.93 -5.89 13.01
N ALA A 145 -15.88 -6.45 13.63
CA ALA A 145 -14.94 -7.40 13.04
C ALA A 145 -14.43 -8.37 14.11
N HIS A 146 -13.88 -9.51 13.68
CA HIS A 146 -13.34 -10.53 14.57
C HIS A 146 -11.82 -10.43 14.77
N ALA A 147 -11.14 -9.62 13.93
CA ALA A 147 -9.71 -9.41 13.98
C ALA A 147 -9.34 -8.03 13.45
N VAL A 148 -8.14 -7.56 13.79
CA VAL A 148 -7.57 -6.32 13.26
C VAL A 148 -6.18 -6.57 12.68
N ALA A 149 -5.93 -6.06 11.46
CA ALA A 149 -4.65 -6.08 10.77
C ALA A 149 -4.12 -4.65 10.55
N GLY A 150 -2.87 -4.54 10.13
CA GLY A 150 -2.24 -3.25 9.81
C GLY A 150 -1.30 -2.76 10.90
N SER A 151 -1.12 -1.45 10.97
CA SER A 151 -0.14 -0.77 11.84
C SER A 151 -0.25 -1.18 13.30
N PRO A 152 0.81 -1.75 13.93
CA PRO A 152 0.71 -2.35 15.26
C PRO A 152 0.22 -1.40 16.35
N GLU A 153 0.69 -0.14 16.32
CA GLU A 153 0.31 0.90 17.28
C GLU A 153 -1.17 1.30 17.14
N HIS A 154 -1.68 1.28 15.90
CA HIS A 154 -3.07 1.65 15.60
C HIS A 154 -4.02 0.47 15.78
N ALA A 155 -3.59 -0.74 15.42
CA ALA A 155 -4.34 -1.97 15.70
C ALA A 155 -4.54 -2.19 17.21
N ALA A 156 -3.58 -1.75 18.04
CA ALA A 156 -3.67 -1.84 19.50
C ALA A 156 -4.75 -0.94 20.12
N LEU A 157 -5.34 -0.01 19.35
CA LEU A 157 -6.43 0.85 19.81
C LEU A 157 -7.80 0.14 19.78
N PHE A 158 -7.86 -1.06 19.20
CA PHE A 158 -9.08 -1.86 19.09
C PHE A 158 -8.94 -3.11 19.95
N ASP A 159 -9.99 -3.45 20.69
CA ASP A 159 -10.05 -4.68 21.49
C ASP A 159 -10.39 -5.89 20.60
N LEU A 160 -9.50 -6.18 19.67
CA LEU A 160 -9.60 -7.25 18.68
C LEU A 160 -8.29 -8.05 18.60
N PRO A 161 -8.35 -9.36 18.34
CA PRO A 161 -7.17 -10.16 18.03
C PRO A 161 -6.40 -9.56 16.85
N ARG A 162 -5.07 -9.36 17.02
CA ARG A 162 -4.21 -8.84 15.96
C ARG A 162 -3.78 -9.95 15.02
N VAL A 163 -3.91 -9.70 13.71
CA VAL A 163 -3.52 -10.63 12.66
C VAL A 163 -2.58 -9.96 11.64
N SER A 164 -1.87 -10.78 10.89
CA SER A 164 -1.06 -10.33 9.75
C SER A 164 -1.94 -10.07 8.51
N PRO A 165 -1.42 -9.29 7.54
CA PRO A 165 -0.15 -8.58 7.56
C PRO A 165 -0.20 -7.23 8.29
N VAL A 166 0.98 -6.75 8.69
CA VAL A 166 1.17 -5.45 9.40
C VAL A 166 1.23 -4.28 8.42
N TYR A 167 1.80 -4.51 7.25
CA TYR A 167 1.98 -3.54 6.17
C TYR A 167 1.60 -4.19 4.83
N PRO A 168 1.38 -3.39 3.77
CA PRO A 168 1.21 -3.92 2.43
C PRO A 168 2.37 -4.83 2.04
N THR A 169 2.06 -6.06 1.62
CA THR A 169 3.03 -7.04 1.13
C THR A 169 3.07 -7.04 -0.39
N ALA A 170 4.16 -7.53 -0.98
CA ALA A 170 4.26 -7.67 -2.43
C ALA A 170 3.16 -8.59 -3.00
N SER A 171 2.87 -9.71 -2.33
CA SER A 171 1.76 -10.59 -2.71
C SER A 171 0.40 -9.91 -2.56
N GLY A 172 0.18 -9.17 -1.48
CA GLY A 172 -1.05 -8.45 -1.23
C GLY A 172 -1.32 -7.36 -2.28
N LEU A 173 -0.29 -6.61 -2.69
CA LEU A 173 -0.38 -5.63 -3.77
C LEU A 173 -0.78 -6.28 -5.10
N VAL A 174 -0.17 -7.43 -5.45
CA VAL A 174 -0.51 -8.17 -6.67
C VAL A 174 -1.94 -8.72 -6.61
N ARG A 175 -2.37 -9.26 -5.48
CA ARG A 175 -3.74 -9.78 -5.27
C ARG A 175 -4.81 -8.69 -5.27
N ALA A 176 -4.45 -7.47 -4.92
CA ALA A 176 -5.37 -6.33 -4.88
C ALA A 176 -5.70 -5.78 -6.27
N VAL A 177 -4.99 -6.17 -7.32
CA VAL A 177 -5.34 -5.82 -8.71
C VAL A 177 -6.54 -6.68 -9.12
N ALA A 178 -7.65 -6.01 -9.44
CA ALA A 178 -8.90 -6.69 -9.78
C ALA A 178 -8.85 -7.45 -11.12
N ASP A 179 -8.17 -6.90 -12.09
CA ASP A 179 -8.02 -7.51 -13.43
C ASP A 179 -6.68 -7.12 -14.06
N TRP A 180 -5.80 -8.08 -14.21
CA TRP A 180 -4.47 -7.90 -14.83
C TRP A 180 -4.52 -7.80 -16.35
N THR A 181 -5.65 -8.15 -16.98
CA THR A 181 -5.83 -8.09 -18.44
C THR A 181 -6.40 -6.76 -18.91
N ALA A 182 -6.98 -5.98 -17.99
CA ALA A 182 -7.51 -4.67 -18.29
C ALA A 182 -6.39 -3.62 -18.41
N GLU A 183 -6.60 -2.64 -19.28
CA GLU A 183 -5.73 -1.47 -19.33
C GLU A 183 -5.79 -0.72 -17.99
N PRO A 184 -4.64 -0.44 -17.33
CA PRO A 184 -4.65 0.21 -16.04
C PRO A 184 -5.19 1.65 -16.14
N ALA A 185 -6.03 2.02 -15.17
CA ALA A 185 -6.46 3.39 -15.02
C ALA A 185 -5.27 4.30 -14.59
N PRO A 186 -5.32 5.61 -14.87
CA PRO A 186 -4.33 6.55 -14.38
C PRO A 186 -4.14 6.45 -12.87
N LEU A 187 -2.90 6.58 -12.41
CA LEU A 187 -2.60 6.56 -10.98
C LEU A 187 -3.23 7.78 -10.29
N VAL A 188 -4.16 7.55 -9.38
CA VAL A 188 -4.81 8.59 -8.58
C VAL A 188 -4.57 8.34 -7.10
N PRO A 189 -3.93 9.27 -6.38
CA PRO A 189 -3.70 9.09 -4.95
C PRO A 189 -5.01 9.17 -4.15
N LEU A 190 -5.19 8.24 -3.22
CA LEU A 190 -6.36 8.22 -2.33
C LEU A 190 -6.17 9.20 -1.17
N TYR A 191 -6.42 10.47 -1.43
CA TYR A 191 -6.38 11.52 -0.42
C TYR A 191 -7.70 11.56 0.36
N LEU A 192 -7.83 10.78 1.42
CA LEU A 192 -8.98 10.79 2.32
C LEU A 192 -8.96 11.96 3.29
N ARG A 193 -7.84 12.67 3.37
CA ARG A 193 -7.66 13.83 4.23
C ARG A 193 -7.29 15.07 3.40
N ARG A 194 -7.84 16.23 3.78
CA ARG A 194 -7.44 17.50 3.17
C ARG A 194 -6.00 17.84 3.54
N PRO A 195 -5.20 18.42 2.62
CA PRO A 195 -3.87 18.90 2.92
C PRO A 195 -3.85 19.85 4.12
N ASP A 196 -2.82 19.76 4.96
CA ASP A 196 -2.64 20.60 6.14
C ASP A 196 -2.20 22.02 5.82
N ALA A 197 -1.77 22.29 4.57
CA ALA A 197 -1.35 23.59 4.13
C ALA A 197 -2.55 24.55 4.08
N LYS A 198 -2.56 25.53 4.97
CA LYS A 198 -3.44 26.69 4.81
C LYS A 198 -2.88 27.56 3.69
N PRO A 199 -3.73 28.07 2.75
CA PRO A 199 -3.28 29.08 1.81
C PRO A 199 -2.67 30.22 2.60
N SER A 200 -1.45 30.67 2.23
CA SER A 200 -0.91 31.91 2.81
C SER A 200 -1.90 33.02 2.47
N SER A 201 -2.40 33.72 3.48
CA SER A 201 -3.14 34.95 3.28
C SER A 201 -2.17 35.92 2.60
N VAL A 202 -2.31 36.12 1.29
CA VAL A 202 -1.63 37.22 0.61
C VAL A 202 -2.21 38.47 1.19
N ALA A 203 -1.44 39.15 2.05
CA ALA A 203 -1.75 40.49 2.48
C ALA A 203 -1.76 41.37 1.22
N ARG A 204 -2.92 41.95 0.93
CA ARG A 204 -3.06 42.99 -0.07
C ARG A 204 -2.51 44.30 0.46
#